data_d72190e925385616fbd6d2283d68599a
#
_entry.id   d72190e925385616fbd6d2283d68599a
#
_cell.length_a   1.000
_cell.length_b   1.000
_cell.length_c   1.000
_cell.angle_alpha   90.00
_cell.angle_beta   90.00
_cell.angle_gamma   90.00
#
_symmetry.space_group_name_H-M   'P 1'
#
loop_
_entity.id
_entity.type
_entity.pdbx_description
1 polymer ?
#
loop_
_entity_poly.entity_id
_entity_poly.type
_entity_poly.pdbx_seq_one_letter_code
_entity_poly.pdbx_strand_id
1 'polypeptide(L)'
;MKPETSINYKKIVDDVLEKISRGELQKGDKLPTELCLATKFEVSRTCVREAIKSLEAMGIVQSIQGSGSYITNTPEQSINRPLCALFALSNGTLENVLDLRNVLETDVCRDIIRTASDDEIARLCALADYDYSEPPIKQQAILDSRFHNALMRMSHNALIKYIYTTLASLMDIYRERVLE
;
A
#
# COMPACT_ATOMS: atom_id res chain seq x y z
N MET A 1 15.83 24.05 13.92
CA MET A 1 16.70 23.16 13.09
C MET A 1 17.53 24.02 12.14
N LYS A 2 18.85 23.82 12.09
CA LYS A 2 19.70 24.60 11.16
C LYS A 2 19.39 24.18 9.72
N PRO A 3 19.31 25.12 8.76
CA PRO A 3 18.92 24.83 7.37
C PRO A 3 19.83 23.83 6.64
N GLU A 4 21.10 23.70 6.98
CA GLU A 4 22.04 22.73 6.40
C GLU A 4 21.71 21.27 6.72
N THR A 5 21.19 20.97 7.92
CA THR A 5 20.81 19.61 8.31
C THR A 5 19.60 19.13 7.50
N SER A 6 18.67 20.04 7.18
CA SER A 6 17.46 19.76 6.42
C SER A 6 17.74 19.38 4.95
N ILE A 7 18.81 19.90 4.35
CA ILE A 7 19.19 19.60 2.96
C ILE A 7 19.91 18.26 2.87
N ASN A 8 20.68 17.91 3.90
CA ASN A 8 21.56 16.74 3.85
C ASN A 8 20.85 15.40 4.07
N TYR A 9 19.80 15.31 4.93
CA TYR A 9 19.07 14.06 5.08
C TYR A 9 18.25 13.72 3.81
N LYS A 10 17.75 14.72 3.09
CA LYS A 10 17.03 14.54 1.84
C LYS A 10 17.89 13.84 0.78
N LYS A 11 19.17 14.18 0.68
CA LYS A 11 20.11 13.51 -0.25
C LYS A 11 20.17 11.99 -0.01
N ILE A 12 20.13 11.57 1.26
CA ILE A 12 20.14 10.14 1.62
C ILE A 12 18.80 9.51 1.22
N VAL A 13 17.68 10.19 1.50
CA VAL A 13 16.35 9.74 1.11
C VAL A 13 16.27 9.57 -0.41
N ASP A 14 16.70 10.58 -1.15
CA ASP A 14 16.67 10.58 -2.62
C ASP A 14 17.57 9.46 -3.21
N ASP A 15 18.80 9.23 -2.67
CA ASP A 15 19.69 8.12 -3.10
C ASP A 15 19.02 6.76 -2.90
N VAL A 16 18.31 6.57 -1.78
CA VAL A 16 17.60 5.30 -1.52
C VAL A 16 16.44 5.11 -2.50
N LEU A 17 15.61 6.15 -2.72
CA LEU A 17 14.49 6.10 -3.65
C LEU A 17 14.96 5.88 -5.09
N GLU A 18 16.05 6.54 -5.50
CA GLU A 18 16.64 6.37 -6.82
C GLU A 18 17.16 4.93 -7.03
N LYS A 19 17.82 4.34 -6.04
CA LYS A 19 18.28 2.96 -6.10
C LYS A 19 17.13 1.95 -6.18
N ILE A 20 16.03 2.21 -5.47
CA ILE A 20 14.80 1.40 -5.59
C ILE A 20 14.26 1.51 -7.01
N SER A 21 14.17 2.72 -7.56
CA SER A 21 13.65 2.94 -8.93
C SER A 21 14.50 2.28 -10.02
N ARG A 22 15.82 2.17 -9.78
CA ARG A 22 16.76 1.47 -10.67
C ARG A 22 16.83 -0.04 -10.45
N GLY A 23 16.12 -0.57 -9.42
CA GLY A 23 16.17 -1.98 -9.05
C GLY A 23 17.46 -2.41 -8.33
N GLU A 24 18.32 -1.46 -7.94
CA GLU A 24 19.55 -1.71 -7.17
C GLU A 24 19.26 -2.07 -5.70
N LEU A 25 18.10 -1.64 -5.17
CA LEU A 25 17.55 -2.03 -3.89
C LEU A 25 16.17 -2.62 -4.09
N GLN A 26 15.95 -3.79 -3.50
CA GLN A 26 14.71 -4.56 -3.62
C GLN A 26 14.09 -4.82 -2.24
N LYS A 27 12.86 -5.30 -2.23
CA LYS A 27 12.15 -5.69 -1.00
C LYS A 27 12.99 -6.67 -0.18
N GLY A 28 13.17 -6.37 1.11
CA GLY A 28 13.93 -7.17 2.06
C GLY A 28 15.42 -6.87 2.09
N ASP A 29 15.95 -6.06 1.18
CA ASP A 29 17.37 -5.70 1.17
C ASP A 29 17.74 -4.87 2.39
N LYS A 30 18.91 -5.17 2.94
CA LYS A 30 19.48 -4.44 4.07
C LYS A 30 20.15 -3.15 3.61
N LEU A 31 19.79 -2.04 4.22
CA LEU A 31 20.50 -0.79 4.01
C LEU A 31 21.92 -0.82 4.64
N PRO A 32 22.88 -0.06 4.09
CA PRO A 32 24.16 0.15 4.73
C PRO A 32 23.98 0.68 6.17
N THR A 33 24.94 0.40 7.04
CA THR A 33 24.89 0.86 8.44
C THR A 33 24.88 2.39 8.53
N GLU A 34 24.34 2.93 9.64
CA GLU A 34 24.36 4.38 9.90
C GLU A 34 25.76 4.99 9.74
N LEU A 35 26.80 4.26 10.17
CA LEU A 35 28.18 4.71 10.05
C LEU A 35 28.62 4.77 8.59
N CYS A 36 28.31 3.75 7.81
CA CYS A 36 28.64 3.70 6.39
C CYS A 36 27.94 4.84 5.61
N LEU A 37 26.65 5.06 5.88
CA LEU A 37 25.90 6.16 5.27
C LEU A 37 26.44 7.53 5.69
N ALA A 38 26.77 7.71 6.97
CA ALA A 38 27.36 8.95 7.47
C ALA A 38 28.70 9.28 6.78
N THR A 39 29.55 8.27 6.59
CA THR A 39 30.82 8.42 5.86
C THR A 39 30.58 8.70 4.37
N LYS A 40 29.70 7.94 3.72
CA LYS A 40 29.40 8.10 2.27
C LYS A 40 28.88 9.50 1.92
N PHE A 41 28.01 10.04 2.77
CA PHE A 41 27.35 11.34 2.51
C PHE A 41 28.03 12.52 3.24
N GLU A 42 29.12 12.27 3.97
CA GLU A 42 29.86 13.28 4.75
C GLU A 42 28.94 14.04 5.73
N VAL A 43 28.05 13.31 6.43
CA VAL A 43 27.07 13.88 7.36
C VAL A 43 27.17 13.24 8.76
N SER A 44 26.53 13.88 9.74
CA SER A 44 26.43 13.31 11.09
C SER A 44 25.53 12.07 11.13
N ARG A 45 25.77 11.16 12.09
CA ARG A 45 24.91 10.01 12.34
C ARG A 45 23.47 10.42 12.67
N THR A 46 23.26 11.56 13.30
CA THR A 46 21.95 12.14 13.57
C THR A 46 21.19 12.43 12.27
N CYS A 47 21.90 13.02 11.28
CA CYS A 47 21.31 13.28 9.97
C CYS A 47 20.89 11.98 9.25
N VAL A 48 21.72 10.92 9.35
CA VAL A 48 21.37 9.59 8.80
C VAL A 48 20.12 9.02 9.48
N ARG A 49 20.02 9.13 10.82
CA ARG A 49 18.83 8.67 11.55
C ARG A 49 17.56 9.43 11.14
N GLU A 50 17.68 10.74 10.90
CA GLU A 50 16.55 11.52 10.38
C GLU A 50 16.11 11.02 8.98
N ALA A 51 17.07 10.70 8.09
CA ALA A 51 16.79 10.11 6.80
C ALA A 51 16.08 8.75 6.92
N ILE A 52 16.59 7.85 7.78
CA ILE A 52 15.98 6.55 8.03
C ILE A 52 14.56 6.71 8.59
N LYS A 53 14.34 7.59 9.57
CA LYS A 53 13.01 7.88 10.12
C LYS A 53 12.05 8.44 9.05
N SER A 54 12.56 9.26 8.14
CA SER A 54 11.76 9.78 7.02
C SER A 54 11.34 8.64 6.08
N LEU A 55 12.26 7.73 5.73
CA LEU A 55 11.96 6.54 4.93
C LEU A 55 11.02 5.57 5.65
N GLU A 56 11.13 5.44 6.97
CA GLU A 56 10.19 4.66 7.79
C GLU A 56 8.78 5.29 7.78
N ALA A 57 8.69 6.60 7.92
CA ALA A 57 7.42 7.32 7.85
C ALA A 57 6.75 7.20 6.48
N MET A 58 7.54 7.07 5.41
CA MET A 58 7.06 6.76 4.06
C MET A 58 6.75 5.27 3.89
N GLY A 59 7.10 4.41 4.87
CA GLY A 59 6.96 2.97 4.80
C GLY A 59 7.87 2.26 3.80
N ILE A 60 8.92 2.93 3.39
CA ILE A 60 9.94 2.39 2.47
C ILE A 60 10.95 1.53 3.22
N VAL A 61 11.22 1.86 4.48
CA VAL A 61 12.21 1.20 5.33
C VAL A 61 11.56 0.74 6.63
N GLN A 62 12.05 -0.37 7.16
CA GLN A 62 11.73 -0.87 8.50
C GLN A 62 13.02 -1.14 9.26
N SER A 63 13.17 -0.54 10.46
CA SER A 63 14.30 -0.81 11.33
C SER A 63 13.98 -1.96 12.28
N ILE A 64 14.92 -2.91 12.38
CA ILE A 64 14.86 -4.05 13.28
C ILE A 64 15.94 -3.86 14.32
N GLN A 65 15.54 -3.76 15.60
CA GLN A 65 16.46 -3.53 16.72
C GLN A 65 17.58 -4.57 16.74
N GLY A 66 18.81 -4.13 16.80
CA GLY A 66 20.01 -4.99 16.81
C GLY A 66 20.38 -5.60 15.47
N SER A 67 19.53 -5.47 14.43
CA SER A 67 19.79 -6.06 13.10
C SER A 67 20.10 -5.01 12.04
N GLY A 68 19.43 -3.87 12.04
CA GLY A 68 19.61 -2.78 11.08
C GLY A 68 18.32 -2.36 10.39
N SER A 69 18.45 -1.57 9.32
CA SER A 69 17.32 -1.07 8.53
C SER A 69 17.22 -1.83 7.20
N TYR A 70 16.00 -2.16 6.80
CA TYR A 70 15.71 -2.98 5.63
C TYR A 70 14.66 -2.32 4.75
N ILE A 71 14.71 -2.52 3.44
CA ILE A 71 13.62 -2.15 2.54
C ILE A 71 12.39 -2.98 2.91
N THR A 72 11.26 -2.31 3.12
CA THR A 72 10.02 -2.98 3.57
C THR A 72 9.51 -4.01 2.56
N ASN A 73 8.91 -5.08 3.08
CA ASN A 73 8.22 -6.07 2.27
C ASN A 73 6.75 -5.72 2.00
N THR A 74 6.20 -4.76 2.74
CA THR A 74 4.78 -4.38 2.71
C THR A 74 4.59 -2.86 2.56
N PRO A 75 5.12 -2.23 1.49
CA PRO A 75 5.02 -0.77 1.30
C PRO A 75 3.58 -0.30 1.15
N GLU A 76 2.67 -1.16 0.70
CA GLU A 76 1.25 -0.88 0.53
C GLU A 76 0.54 -0.45 1.81
N GLN A 77 0.98 -0.90 2.97
CA GLN A 77 0.36 -0.55 4.25
C GLN A 77 0.63 0.89 4.69
N SER A 78 1.67 1.49 4.14
CA SER A 78 2.17 2.81 4.58
C SER A 78 1.42 3.96 3.94
N ILE A 79 0.84 3.76 2.75
CA ILE A 79 0.12 4.80 2.04
C ILE A 79 -1.35 4.91 2.50
N ASN A 80 -1.92 3.85 3.09
CA ASN A 80 -3.34 3.80 3.42
C ASN A 80 -3.75 4.92 4.39
N ARG A 81 -3.07 5.06 5.53
CA ARG A 81 -3.42 6.08 6.53
C ARG A 81 -3.32 7.51 6.01
N PRO A 82 -2.21 7.94 5.37
CA PRO A 82 -2.13 9.27 4.77
C PRO A 82 -3.21 9.51 3.73
N LEU A 83 -3.48 8.56 2.85
CA LEU A 83 -4.49 8.72 1.80
C LEU A 83 -5.91 8.79 2.38
N CYS A 84 -6.24 7.97 3.39
CA CYS A 84 -7.51 8.07 4.10
C CYS A 84 -7.70 9.45 4.76
N ALA A 85 -6.64 9.99 5.38
CA ALA A 85 -6.68 11.31 5.98
C ALA A 85 -6.87 12.42 4.93
N LEU A 86 -6.14 12.37 3.82
CA LEU A 86 -6.29 13.33 2.71
C LEU A 86 -7.69 13.25 2.08
N PHE A 87 -8.22 12.03 1.91
CA PHE A 87 -9.57 11.83 1.40
C PHE A 87 -10.63 12.45 2.32
N ALA A 88 -10.50 12.24 3.64
CA ALA A 88 -11.39 12.87 4.62
C ALA A 88 -11.29 14.40 4.60
N LEU A 89 -10.07 14.96 4.48
CA LEU A 89 -9.85 16.42 4.39
C LEU A 89 -10.43 17.03 3.11
N SER A 90 -10.53 16.25 2.02
CA SER A 90 -11.15 16.70 0.77
C SER A 90 -12.67 16.50 0.71
N ASN A 91 -13.31 16.21 1.85
CA ASN A 91 -14.74 15.89 1.94
C ASN A 91 -15.15 14.72 1.04
N GLY A 92 -14.25 13.73 0.92
CA GLY A 92 -14.51 12.53 0.13
C GLY A 92 -15.70 11.74 0.67
N THR A 93 -16.52 11.22 -0.22
CA THR A 93 -17.75 10.47 0.10
C THR A 93 -17.59 8.99 -0.22
N LEU A 94 -18.46 8.16 0.36
CA LEU A 94 -18.54 6.74 0.00
C LEU A 94 -18.82 6.56 -1.50
N GLU A 95 -19.63 7.42 -2.10
CA GLU A 95 -19.94 7.41 -3.52
C GLU A 95 -18.66 7.53 -4.36
N ASN A 96 -17.75 8.45 -4.01
CA ASN A 96 -16.46 8.59 -4.72
C ASN A 96 -15.62 7.31 -4.63
N VAL A 97 -15.65 6.60 -3.51
CA VAL A 97 -14.94 5.33 -3.34
C VAL A 97 -15.56 4.23 -4.21
N LEU A 98 -16.90 4.16 -4.25
CA LEU A 98 -17.65 3.21 -5.05
C LEU A 98 -17.46 3.46 -6.55
N ASP A 99 -17.45 4.72 -6.99
CA ASP A 99 -17.21 5.09 -8.38
C ASP A 99 -15.81 4.64 -8.84
N LEU A 100 -14.77 4.93 -8.05
CA LEU A 100 -13.42 4.49 -8.38
C LEU A 100 -13.30 2.96 -8.35
N ARG A 101 -13.93 2.31 -7.38
CA ARG A 101 -14.01 0.84 -7.31
C ARG A 101 -14.61 0.27 -8.58
N ASN A 102 -15.76 0.81 -9.02
CA ASN A 102 -16.45 0.37 -10.23
C ASN A 102 -15.58 0.50 -11.48
N VAL A 103 -14.84 1.60 -11.61
CA VAL A 103 -13.92 1.80 -12.74
C VAL A 103 -12.82 0.74 -12.74
N LEU A 104 -12.16 0.51 -11.60
CA LEU A 104 -11.05 -0.45 -11.48
C LEU A 104 -11.52 -1.89 -11.69
N GLU A 105 -12.63 -2.27 -11.07
CA GLU A 105 -13.17 -3.63 -11.18
C GLU A 105 -13.67 -3.94 -12.59
N THR A 106 -14.29 -2.97 -13.25
CA THR A 106 -14.72 -3.12 -14.65
C THR A 106 -13.52 -3.37 -15.58
N ASP A 107 -12.42 -2.65 -15.40
CA ASP A 107 -11.23 -2.84 -16.20
C ASP A 107 -10.58 -4.21 -15.93
N VAL A 108 -10.48 -4.61 -14.68
CA VAL A 108 -9.98 -5.94 -14.30
C VAL A 108 -10.86 -7.06 -14.85
N CYS A 109 -12.18 -6.92 -14.81
CA CYS A 109 -13.09 -7.90 -15.41
C CYS A 109 -12.87 -8.06 -16.92
N ARG A 110 -12.65 -6.96 -17.65
CA ARG A 110 -12.33 -7.01 -19.09
C ARG A 110 -11.03 -7.74 -19.37
N ASP A 111 -10.02 -7.56 -18.51
CA ASP A 111 -8.75 -8.25 -18.64
C ASP A 111 -8.88 -9.76 -18.33
N ILE A 112 -9.58 -10.12 -17.27
CA ILE A 112 -9.84 -11.50 -16.83
C ILE A 112 -10.54 -12.30 -17.94
N ILE A 113 -11.56 -11.74 -18.59
CA ILE A 113 -12.29 -12.41 -19.69
C ILE A 113 -11.34 -12.85 -20.82
N ARG A 114 -10.22 -12.16 -20.99
CA ARG A 114 -9.25 -12.43 -22.06
C ARG A 114 -8.09 -13.33 -21.62
N THR A 115 -7.77 -13.35 -20.32
CA THR A 115 -6.50 -13.89 -19.83
C THR A 115 -6.64 -15.00 -18.81
N ALA A 116 -7.76 -15.06 -18.08
CA ALA A 116 -7.94 -16.04 -17.02
C ALA A 116 -8.32 -17.41 -17.57
N SER A 117 -7.88 -18.46 -16.90
CA SER A 117 -8.31 -19.84 -17.14
C SER A 117 -9.73 -20.10 -16.60
N ASP A 118 -10.41 -21.11 -17.16
CA ASP A 118 -11.74 -21.53 -16.69
C ASP A 118 -11.74 -21.87 -15.19
N ASP A 119 -10.66 -22.48 -14.69
CA ASP A 119 -10.51 -22.79 -13.26
C ASP A 119 -10.40 -21.54 -12.37
N GLU A 120 -9.75 -20.50 -12.84
CA GLU A 120 -9.66 -19.22 -12.11
C GLU A 120 -11.02 -18.53 -12.07
N ILE A 121 -11.72 -18.51 -13.20
CA ILE A 121 -13.09 -17.98 -13.29
C ILE A 121 -14.03 -18.78 -12.39
N ALA A 122 -13.98 -20.11 -12.42
CA ALA A 122 -14.81 -20.95 -11.57
C ALA A 122 -14.59 -20.68 -10.07
N ARG A 123 -13.32 -20.51 -9.65
CA ARG A 123 -12.98 -20.12 -8.26
C ARG A 123 -13.54 -18.76 -7.88
N LEU A 124 -13.51 -17.79 -8.78
CA LEU A 124 -14.06 -16.46 -8.54
C LEU A 124 -15.58 -16.52 -8.44
N CYS A 125 -16.26 -17.24 -9.36
CA CYS A 125 -17.71 -17.44 -9.34
C CYS A 125 -18.18 -18.12 -8.04
N ALA A 126 -17.44 -19.11 -7.54
CA ALA A 126 -17.77 -19.78 -6.29
C ALA A 126 -17.76 -18.83 -5.07
N LEU A 127 -17.02 -17.71 -5.12
CA LEU A 127 -17.07 -16.68 -4.09
C LEU A 127 -18.29 -15.76 -4.23
N ALA A 128 -18.87 -15.65 -5.42
CA ALA A 128 -20.06 -14.86 -5.69
C ALA A 128 -21.35 -15.66 -5.45
N ASP A 129 -21.27 -16.99 -5.52
CA ASP A 129 -22.40 -17.91 -5.35
C ASP A 129 -22.73 -18.12 -3.86
N TYR A 130 -23.20 -17.04 -3.23
CA TYR A 130 -23.56 -17.02 -1.83
C TYR A 130 -24.94 -16.38 -1.66
N ASP A 131 -25.78 -16.98 -0.81
CA ASP A 131 -27.07 -16.39 -0.45
C ASP A 131 -26.88 -15.24 0.56
N TYR A 132 -26.92 -14.03 0.06
CA TYR A 132 -26.79 -12.81 0.87
C TYR A 132 -28.03 -12.50 1.71
N SER A 133 -29.14 -13.25 1.56
CA SER A 133 -30.37 -13.01 2.32
C SER A 133 -30.33 -13.57 3.75
N GLU A 134 -29.50 -14.59 4.00
CA GLU A 134 -29.49 -15.30 5.28
C GLU A 134 -28.52 -14.73 6.34
N PRO A 135 -27.27 -14.28 6.02
CA PRO A 135 -26.34 -13.90 7.06
C PRO A 135 -26.56 -12.48 7.58
N PRO A 136 -26.12 -12.19 8.81
CA PRO A 136 -26.08 -10.84 9.35
C PRO A 136 -25.26 -9.90 8.45
N ILE A 137 -25.62 -8.62 8.40
CA ILE A 137 -24.99 -7.57 7.55
C ILE A 137 -23.45 -7.58 7.65
N LYS A 138 -22.89 -7.79 8.86
CA LYS A 138 -21.44 -7.90 9.04
C LYS A 138 -20.82 -9.06 8.25
N GLN A 139 -21.50 -10.18 8.18
CA GLN A 139 -21.02 -11.35 7.43
C GLN A 139 -21.17 -11.14 5.91
N GLN A 140 -22.25 -10.51 5.47
CA GLN A 140 -22.41 -10.10 4.05
C GLN A 140 -21.25 -9.21 3.61
N ALA A 141 -20.87 -8.23 4.44
CA ALA A 141 -19.75 -7.33 4.15
C ALA A 141 -18.39 -8.05 4.05
N ILE A 142 -18.17 -9.11 4.85
CA ILE A 142 -16.95 -9.93 4.77
C ILE A 142 -16.92 -10.72 3.46
N LEU A 143 -18.07 -11.29 3.06
CA LEU A 143 -18.19 -12.07 1.82
C LEU A 143 -18.01 -11.20 0.59
N ASP A 144 -18.65 -10.02 0.56
CA ASP A 144 -18.45 -8.99 -0.46
C ASP A 144 -16.95 -8.63 -0.60
N SER A 145 -16.28 -8.35 0.52
CA SER A 145 -14.84 -8.06 0.50
C SER A 145 -13.99 -9.22 -0.02
N ARG A 146 -14.35 -10.47 0.29
CA ARG A 146 -13.61 -11.64 -0.21
C ARG A 146 -13.69 -11.76 -1.72
N PHE A 147 -14.89 -11.61 -2.29
CA PHE A 147 -15.10 -11.65 -3.73
C PHE A 147 -14.29 -10.57 -4.43
N HIS A 148 -14.48 -9.31 -4.04
CA HIS A 148 -13.81 -8.18 -4.68
C HIS A 148 -12.29 -8.21 -4.51
N ASN A 149 -11.78 -8.62 -3.35
CA ASN A 149 -10.35 -8.83 -3.16
C ASN A 149 -9.79 -9.95 -4.05
N ALA A 150 -10.54 -11.04 -4.24
CA ALA A 150 -10.13 -12.11 -5.15
C ALA A 150 -10.10 -11.63 -6.59
N LEU A 151 -11.14 -10.92 -7.04
CA LEU A 151 -11.23 -10.29 -8.36
C LEU A 151 -10.00 -9.40 -8.62
N MET A 152 -9.69 -8.48 -7.72
CA MET A 152 -8.60 -7.52 -7.90
C MET A 152 -7.21 -8.16 -7.85
N ARG A 153 -7.05 -9.28 -7.15
CA ARG A 153 -5.80 -10.07 -7.18
C ARG A 153 -5.49 -10.67 -8.54
N MET A 154 -6.50 -10.92 -9.37
CA MET A 154 -6.33 -11.43 -10.73
C MET A 154 -5.80 -10.36 -11.70
N SER A 155 -5.84 -9.07 -11.35
CA SER A 155 -5.25 -8.01 -12.17
C SER A 155 -3.78 -8.28 -12.43
N HIS A 156 -3.32 -8.06 -13.66
CA HIS A 156 -1.90 -8.07 -14.03
C HIS A 156 -1.21 -6.75 -13.73
N ASN A 157 -1.98 -5.69 -13.42
CA ASN A 157 -1.45 -4.38 -13.09
C ASN A 157 -1.19 -4.24 -11.58
N ALA A 158 0.10 -4.20 -11.21
CA ALA A 158 0.51 -4.05 -9.82
C ALA A 158 -0.02 -2.75 -9.16
N LEU A 159 -0.10 -1.65 -9.93
CA LEU A 159 -0.59 -0.37 -9.42
C LEU A 159 -2.09 -0.42 -9.07
N ILE A 160 -2.90 -1.11 -9.88
CA ILE A 160 -4.31 -1.36 -9.57
C ILE A 160 -4.44 -2.09 -8.23
N LYS A 161 -3.63 -3.14 -7.98
CA LYS A 161 -3.63 -3.87 -6.70
C LYS A 161 -3.30 -2.96 -5.52
N TYR A 162 -2.32 -2.06 -5.66
CA TYR A 162 -1.96 -1.09 -4.64
C TYR A 162 -3.10 -0.11 -4.32
N ILE A 163 -3.67 0.50 -5.36
CA ILE A 163 -4.77 1.46 -5.20
C ILE A 163 -5.98 0.77 -4.56
N TYR A 164 -6.30 -0.44 -5.03
CA TYR A 164 -7.45 -1.18 -4.49
C TYR A 164 -7.30 -1.53 -3.01
N THR A 165 -6.09 -1.89 -2.55
CA THR A 165 -5.84 -2.14 -1.11
C THR A 165 -6.19 -0.92 -0.26
N THR A 166 -5.89 0.28 -0.77
CA THR A 166 -6.25 1.53 -0.08
C THR A 166 -7.75 1.81 -0.13
N LEU A 167 -8.40 1.54 -1.27
CA LEU A 167 -9.87 1.65 -1.39
C LEU A 167 -10.58 0.69 -0.43
N ALA A 168 -10.10 -0.54 -0.28
CA ALA A 168 -10.64 -1.50 0.67
C ALA A 168 -10.58 -0.94 2.11
N SER A 169 -9.45 -0.32 2.49
CA SER A 169 -9.32 0.34 3.80
C SER A 169 -10.29 1.50 4.00
N LEU A 170 -10.56 2.29 2.95
CA LEU A 170 -11.58 3.34 2.99
C LEU A 170 -12.98 2.74 3.16
N MET A 171 -13.31 1.68 2.42
CA MET A 171 -14.58 0.96 2.56
C MET A 171 -14.81 0.46 3.98
N ASP A 172 -13.78 -0.09 4.63
CA ASP A 172 -13.88 -0.57 6.00
C ASP A 172 -14.20 0.55 6.99
N ILE A 173 -13.58 1.73 6.84
CA ILE A 173 -13.87 2.92 7.65
C ILE A 173 -15.35 3.35 7.49
N TYR A 174 -15.87 3.35 6.27
CA TYR A 174 -17.28 3.70 6.04
C TYR A 174 -18.26 2.65 6.55
N ARG A 175 -17.89 1.36 6.45
CA ARG A 175 -18.69 0.25 7.01
C ARG A 175 -18.85 0.35 8.52
N GLU A 176 -17.75 0.61 9.24
CA GLU A 176 -17.79 0.77 10.69
C GLU A 176 -18.76 1.88 11.10
N ARG A 177 -18.76 3.01 10.38
CA ARG A 177 -19.65 4.15 10.66
C ARG A 177 -21.14 3.90 10.35
N VAL A 178 -21.45 2.99 9.43
CA VAL A 178 -22.83 2.67 9.04
C VAL A 178 -23.41 1.57 9.93
N LEU A 179 -22.56 0.76 10.57
CA LEU A 179 -22.96 -0.36 11.43
C LEU A 179 -23.01 0.00 12.92
N GLU A 180 -22.60 1.24 13.29
CA GLU A 180 -22.82 1.87 14.59
C GLU A 180 -24.19 2.58 14.64
#